data_41a4f3d55742d25cb13e3111d0d855a8
#
_entry.id   41a4f3d55742d25cb13e3111d0d855a8
#
_cell.length_a   1.000
_cell.length_b   1.000
_cell.length_c   1.000
_cell.angle_alpha   90.00
_cell.angle_beta   90.00
_cell.angle_gamma   90.00
#
_symmetry.space_group_name_H-M   'P 1'
#
loop_
_entity.id
_entity.type
_entity.pdbx_description
1 polymer ?
#
loop_
_entity_poly.entity_id
_entity_poly.type
_entity_poly.pdbx_seq_one_letter_code
_entity_poly.pdbx_strand_id
1 'polypeptide(L)'
;MRRALLLCCLCFSPSLLAADRWVRYTSGPFEVLTDAGEKAGQETMVRFEEFRHALGEIVGEQDLETPQPVRILVFKNSHGWTSPAPITLGRDRYAIVLADKSPVSPAVFSELTRLLLNSNTNRMPAAFEHGLVEFFSTLQVSGIHITAGAPPAQPDLDWARVHLLVVGPEYFGKLRILLYNLRKGVADDSAYRNAFGKSAADVEALAKRHFAAGNFQTTTISSLPMSPADFHERAISDPDVRLARADLLAGEQSAGEYRSLLNDHLKIAESEEGLGMLALREHRNDEARGYFSVAMEAGSTSAGCYIEYARLESDDEKADKALLRAVGINPKLDEPFAMLAQRDTDPRKRLAHWKAAAERDPRNASYWQALAECYLADHNFAEAAKAWREAEQAATEPAQRDRMLQARLSVDGQRLDFEAEEKRRQAEQDARELEQLKDQAREHLHAVEAKYNGDTKPATDAVPWWDGPQPTGKIVGNLKQVDCLGKQARLIVEGADHKTVKLLVGDPGKIVISGTNHAQLGCGIQKPRHVTIEYFPKADARLATAGEVATIEFQ
;
A
#
# COMPACT_ATOMS: atom_id res chain seq x y z
N MET A 1 -71.29 76.43 -2.79
CA MET A 1 -70.91 75.26 -3.58
C MET A 1 -69.40 75.06 -3.42
N ARG A 2 -68.94 74.17 -2.51
CA ARG A 2 -67.53 73.84 -2.29
C ARG A 2 -67.30 72.41 -2.86
N ARG A 3 -66.50 72.32 -3.88
CA ARG A 3 -66.06 71.03 -4.45
C ARG A 3 -64.85 70.53 -3.66
N ALA A 4 -64.98 69.41 -3.01
CA ALA A 4 -63.88 68.69 -2.38
C ALA A 4 -63.18 67.84 -3.40
N LEU A 5 -61.88 68.06 -3.64
CA LEU A 5 -61.00 67.20 -4.42
C LEU A 5 -60.51 66.07 -3.48
N LEU A 6 -60.89 64.84 -3.80
CA LEU A 6 -60.32 63.62 -3.19
C LEU A 6 -59.00 63.32 -3.94
N LEU A 7 -57.86 63.46 -3.25
CA LEU A 7 -56.55 63.01 -3.71
C LEU A 7 -56.42 61.52 -3.36
N CYS A 8 -56.46 60.68 -4.40
CA CYS A 8 -56.19 59.24 -4.25
C CYS A 8 -54.68 59.01 -4.26
N CYS A 9 -54.07 58.81 -3.06
CA CYS A 9 -52.70 58.36 -2.94
C CYS A 9 -52.62 56.88 -3.32
N LEU A 10 -52.19 56.59 -4.56
CA LEU A 10 -51.74 55.28 -4.95
C LEU A 10 -50.40 54.96 -4.28
N CYS A 11 -50.44 54.22 -3.18
CA CYS A 11 -49.24 53.60 -2.61
C CYS A 11 -48.72 52.54 -3.57
N PHE A 12 -47.76 52.92 -4.39
CA PHE A 12 -46.87 51.97 -5.05
C PHE A 12 -46.00 51.33 -3.96
N SER A 13 -46.42 50.18 -3.45
CA SER A 13 -45.51 49.29 -2.71
C SER A 13 -44.48 48.77 -3.74
N PRO A 14 -43.20 49.12 -3.61
CA PRO A 14 -42.21 48.41 -4.41
C PRO A 14 -42.31 46.94 -3.99
N SER A 15 -42.71 46.09 -4.93
CA SER A 15 -42.49 44.67 -4.81
C SER A 15 -40.98 44.49 -4.70
N LEU A 16 -40.50 44.38 -3.47
CA LEU A 16 -39.18 43.80 -3.22
C LEU A 16 -39.22 42.43 -3.89
N LEU A 17 -38.67 42.36 -5.10
CA LEU A 17 -38.22 41.10 -5.68
C LEU A 17 -37.33 40.48 -4.62
N ALA A 18 -37.88 39.54 -3.84
CA ALA A 18 -37.08 38.78 -2.90
C ALA A 18 -35.98 38.11 -3.73
N ALA A 19 -34.76 38.60 -3.56
CA ALA A 19 -33.60 37.93 -4.12
C ALA A 19 -33.73 36.44 -3.73
N ASP A 20 -33.53 35.55 -4.70
CA ASP A 20 -33.61 34.11 -4.45
C ASP A 20 -32.70 33.78 -3.26
N ARG A 21 -33.31 33.32 -2.15
CA ARG A 21 -32.59 33.02 -0.92
C ARG A 21 -31.85 31.71 -1.10
N TRP A 22 -30.55 31.78 -1.16
CA TRP A 22 -29.69 30.61 -1.17
C TRP A 22 -29.52 30.04 0.24
N VAL A 23 -29.57 28.71 0.34
CA VAL A 23 -29.35 27.97 1.58
C VAL A 23 -28.37 26.84 1.35
N ARG A 24 -27.70 26.45 2.43
CA ARG A 24 -26.69 25.40 2.46
C ARG A 24 -27.06 24.31 3.44
N TYR A 25 -26.85 23.06 3.03
CA TYR A 25 -26.93 21.85 3.85
C TYR A 25 -25.59 21.10 3.75
N THR A 26 -25.19 20.43 4.83
CA THR A 26 -23.95 19.63 4.86
C THR A 26 -24.18 18.30 5.56
N SER A 27 -23.70 17.21 4.99
CA SER A 27 -23.70 15.88 5.60
C SER A 27 -22.60 15.03 4.96
N GLY A 28 -21.80 14.33 5.78
CA GLY A 28 -20.69 13.55 5.30
C GLY A 28 -19.82 14.34 4.29
N PRO A 29 -19.54 13.78 3.11
CA PRO A 29 -18.77 14.45 2.08
C PRO A 29 -19.59 15.46 1.27
N PHE A 30 -20.91 15.56 1.48
CA PHE A 30 -21.82 16.34 0.63
C PHE A 30 -22.10 17.74 1.20
N GLU A 31 -22.13 18.72 0.30
CA GLU A 31 -22.60 20.08 0.53
C GLU A 31 -23.64 20.42 -0.54
N VAL A 32 -24.88 20.64 -0.14
CA VAL A 32 -25.96 21.08 -1.06
C VAL A 32 -26.13 22.59 -0.93
N LEU A 33 -26.06 23.29 -2.05
CA LEU A 33 -26.40 24.70 -2.18
C LEU A 33 -27.63 24.85 -3.08
N THR A 34 -28.65 25.61 -2.65
CA THR A 34 -29.88 25.71 -3.45
C THR A 34 -30.60 27.06 -3.28
N ASP A 35 -31.18 27.53 -4.38
CA ASP A 35 -32.19 28.59 -4.44
C ASP A 35 -33.62 28.04 -4.65
N ALA A 36 -33.76 26.72 -4.77
CA ALA A 36 -35.04 26.04 -4.97
C ALA A 36 -35.86 25.82 -3.68
N GLY A 37 -35.32 26.29 -2.54
CA GLY A 37 -35.97 26.25 -1.23
C GLY A 37 -35.59 25.03 -0.39
N GLU A 38 -36.09 25.05 0.87
CA GLU A 38 -35.71 24.09 1.90
C GLU A 38 -35.97 22.65 1.51
N LYS A 39 -37.16 22.36 1.00
CA LYS A 39 -37.59 21.01 0.63
C LYS A 39 -36.66 20.40 -0.43
N ALA A 40 -36.29 21.17 -1.46
CA ALA A 40 -35.40 20.71 -2.52
C ALA A 40 -33.98 20.38 -1.99
N GLY A 41 -33.47 21.21 -1.08
CA GLY A 41 -32.17 20.99 -0.43
C GLY A 41 -32.14 19.73 0.43
N GLN A 42 -33.14 19.59 1.30
CA GLN A 42 -33.27 18.44 2.21
C GLN A 42 -33.48 17.12 1.45
N GLU A 43 -34.40 17.07 0.49
CA GLU A 43 -34.65 15.87 -0.33
C GLU A 43 -33.42 15.47 -1.17
N THR A 44 -32.67 16.47 -1.65
CA THR A 44 -31.41 16.20 -2.34
C THR A 44 -30.36 15.59 -1.38
N MET A 45 -30.23 16.14 -0.18
CA MET A 45 -29.29 15.59 0.81
C MET A 45 -29.63 14.14 1.17
N VAL A 46 -30.90 13.85 1.47
CA VAL A 46 -31.38 12.47 1.72
C VAL A 46 -31.01 11.56 0.55
N ARG A 47 -31.25 11.99 -0.67
CA ARG A 47 -30.98 11.17 -1.85
C ARG A 47 -29.51 10.79 -2.00
N PHE A 48 -28.60 11.71 -1.77
CA PHE A 48 -27.17 11.45 -1.91
C PHE A 48 -26.61 10.66 -0.71
N GLU A 49 -27.09 10.87 0.50
CA GLU A 49 -26.72 10.07 1.66
C GLU A 49 -27.24 8.64 1.57
N GLU A 50 -28.47 8.43 1.11
CA GLU A 50 -29.01 7.09 0.87
C GLU A 50 -28.25 6.36 -0.27
N PHE A 51 -27.84 7.10 -1.31
CA PHE A 51 -26.99 6.54 -2.35
C PHE A 51 -25.65 6.07 -1.77
N ARG A 52 -24.97 6.91 -0.97
CA ARG A 52 -23.72 6.61 -0.30
C ARG A 52 -23.83 5.38 0.60
N HIS A 53 -24.90 5.33 1.38
CA HIS A 53 -25.22 4.20 2.25
C HIS A 53 -25.43 2.90 1.45
N ALA A 54 -26.25 2.94 0.41
CA ALA A 54 -26.53 1.76 -0.41
C ALA A 54 -25.27 1.17 -1.06
N LEU A 55 -24.37 2.04 -1.54
CA LEU A 55 -23.08 1.60 -2.07
C LEU A 55 -22.23 0.96 -0.98
N GLY A 56 -22.14 1.60 0.19
CA GLY A 56 -21.39 1.11 1.35
C GLY A 56 -21.84 -0.28 1.81
N GLU A 57 -23.15 -0.48 1.93
CA GLU A 57 -23.74 -1.79 2.30
C GLU A 57 -23.35 -2.91 1.32
N ILE A 58 -23.33 -2.61 0.02
CA ILE A 58 -23.00 -3.61 -1.01
C ILE A 58 -21.51 -3.92 -1.05
N VAL A 59 -20.64 -2.91 -0.92
CA VAL A 59 -19.19 -3.13 -0.95
C VAL A 59 -18.61 -3.54 0.42
N GLY A 60 -19.38 -3.39 1.50
CA GLY A 60 -18.97 -3.74 2.85
C GLY A 60 -18.08 -2.70 3.52
N GLU A 61 -18.19 -1.43 3.11
CA GLU A 61 -17.49 -0.28 3.69
C GLU A 61 -18.50 0.73 4.20
N GLN A 62 -18.37 1.14 5.47
CA GLN A 62 -19.23 2.17 6.04
C GLN A 62 -18.60 3.55 5.87
N ASP A 63 -19.44 4.59 5.93
CA ASP A 63 -19.00 5.99 5.91
C ASP A 63 -18.05 6.34 4.75
N LEU A 64 -18.45 5.96 3.52
CA LEU A 64 -17.69 6.28 2.32
C LEU A 64 -17.41 7.79 2.24
N GLU A 65 -16.15 8.15 2.05
CA GLU A 65 -15.66 9.52 2.04
C GLU A 65 -15.10 9.91 0.68
N THR A 66 -14.90 11.19 0.45
CA THR A 66 -14.18 11.70 -0.72
C THR A 66 -12.97 12.52 -0.27
N PRO A 67 -11.88 12.57 -1.07
CA PRO A 67 -10.70 13.37 -0.72
C PRO A 67 -11.00 14.86 -0.58
N GLN A 68 -11.97 15.33 -1.36
CA GLN A 68 -12.49 16.70 -1.33
C GLN A 68 -14.01 16.66 -1.26
N PRO A 69 -14.68 17.67 -0.65
CA PRO A 69 -16.14 17.72 -0.57
C PRO A 69 -16.81 17.69 -1.94
N VAL A 70 -18.02 17.16 -2.01
CA VAL A 70 -18.86 17.15 -3.20
C VAL A 70 -19.96 18.19 -3.03
N ARG A 71 -19.87 19.30 -3.76
CA ARG A 71 -20.89 20.35 -3.79
C ARG A 71 -21.95 19.99 -4.82
N ILE A 72 -23.20 19.98 -4.39
CA ILE A 72 -24.37 19.76 -5.21
C ILE A 72 -25.15 21.07 -5.31
N LEU A 73 -25.18 21.68 -6.50
CA LEU A 73 -25.92 22.90 -6.72
C LEU A 73 -27.27 22.55 -7.33
N VAL A 74 -28.35 22.90 -6.62
CA VAL A 74 -29.73 22.66 -7.05
C VAL A 74 -30.38 23.99 -7.38
N PHE A 75 -30.66 24.19 -8.66
CA PHE A 75 -31.25 25.43 -9.18
C PHE A 75 -32.76 25.28 -9.37
N LYS A 76 -33.52 26.26 -8.88
CA LYS A 76 -34.94 26.41 -9.14
C LYS A 76 -35.24 26.52 -10.64
N ASN A 77 -34.39 27.27 -11.35
CA ASN A 77 -34.45 27.42 -12.80
C ASN A 77 -33.04 27.17 -13.38
N SER A 78 -32.90 26.09 -14.14
CA SER A 78 -31.61 25.69 -14.71
C SER A 78 -31.15 26.49 -15.95
N HIS A 79 -31.85 27.57 -16.32
CA HIS A 79 -31.51 28.38 -17.48
C HIS A 79 -30.11 28.96 -17.36
N GLY A 80 -29.20 28.49 -18.21
CA GLY A 80 -27.81 28.98 -18.26
C GLY A 80 -26.82 28.23 -17.34
N TRP A 81 -27.26 27.23 -16.59
CA TRP A 81 -26.41 26.43 -15.72
C TRP A 81 -26.27 25.01 -16.29
N THR A 82 -25.17 24.76 -16.97
CA THR A 82 -24.82 23.43 -17.46
C THR A 82 -23.42 23.10 -16.98
N SER A 83 -23.26 21.88 -16.45
CA SER A 83 -21.93 21.36 -16.18
C SER A 83 -21.40 20.67 -17.45
N PRO A 84 -20.12 20.82 -17.79
CA PRO A 84 -19.52 20.13 -18.95
C PRO A 84 -19.41 18.63 -18.73
N ALA A 85 -19.50 18.17 -17.50
CA ALA A 85 -19.45 16.75 -17.09
C ALA A 85 -20.42 16.50 -15.93
N PRO A 86 -20.84 15.24 -15.71
CA PRO A 86 -21.73 14.88 -14.60
C PRO A 86 -21.19 15.30 -13.22
N ILE A 87 -19.87 15.12 -13.02
CA ILE A 87 -19.12 15.62 -11.87
C ILE A 87 -17.88 16.33 -12.40
N THR A 88 -17.60 17.52 -11.91
CA THR A 88 -16.40 18.30 -12.26
C THR A 88 -15.57 18.55 -11.02
N LEU A 89 -14.25 18.45 -11.13
CA LEU A 89 -13.34 18.91 -10.08
C LEU A 89 -13.16 20.43 -10.25
N GLY A 90 -13.66 21.17 -9.30
CA GLY A 90 -13.49 22.63 -9.21
C GLY A 90 -12.16 23.01 -8.55
N ARG A 91 -12.14 24.20 -7.96
CA ARG A 91 -10.98 24.76 -7.28
C ARG A 91 -10.57 23.95 -6.03
N ASP A 92 -11.52 23.58 -5.19
CA ASP A 92 -11.30 22.93 -3.89
C ASP A 92 -12.31 21.79 -3.59
N ARG A 93 -13.17 21.46 -4.54
CA ARG A 93 -14.24 20.46 -4.37
C ARG A 93 -14.77 19.93 -5.70
N TYR A 94 -15.42 18.79 -5.62
CA TYR A 94 -16.23 18.28 -6.74
C TYR A 94 -17.53 19.07 -6.84
N ALA A 95 -18.05 19.25 -8.05
CA ALA A 95 -19.32 19.94 -8.30
C ALA A 95 -20.26 19.11 -9.14
N ILE A 96 -21.53 19.04 -8.72
CA ILE A 96 -22.67 18.45 -9.40
C ILE A 96 -23.71 19.55 -9.57
N VAL A 97 -24.28 19.67 -10.78
CA VAL A 97 -25.33 20.66 -11.07
C VAL A 97 -26.64 19.93 -11.35
N LEU A 98 -27.68 20.28 -10.63
CA LEU A 98 -29.02 19.70 -10.73
C LEU A 98 -30.07 20.81 -10.94
N ALA A 99 -31.14 20.50 -11.65
CA ALA A 99 -32.35 21.30 -11.68
C ALA A 99 -33.36 20.75 -10.65
N ASP A 100 -34.08 21.64 -9.98
CA ASP A 100 -35.18 21.26 -9.06
C ASP A 100 -36.20 20.36 -9.78
N LYS A 101 -36.69 19.34 -9.06
CA LYS A 101 -37.65 18.33 -9.55
C LYS A 101 -37.17 17.46 -10.72
N SER A 102 -35.96 17.65 -11.20
CA SER A 102 -35.38 16.77 -12.20
C SER A 102 -34.80 15.51 -11.54
N PRO A 103 -34.96 14.33 -12.17
CA PRO A 103 -34.26 13.14 -11.69
C PRO A 103 -32.76 13.33 -11.83
N VAL A 104 -32.00 12.78 -10.88
CA VAL A 104 -30.53 12.72 -11.04
C VAL A 104 -30.22 11.82 -12.21
N SER A 105 -29.37 12.28 -13.12
CA SER A 105 -29.05 11.50 -14.31
C SER A 105 -28.23 10.25 -13.96
N PRO A 106 -28.39 9.14 -14.70
CA PRO A 106 -27.55 7.95 -14.53
C PRO A 106 -26.04 8.24 -14.56
N ALA A 107 -25.63 9.19 -15.41
CA ALA A 107 -24.24 9.58 -15.52
C ALA A 107 -23.66 10.19 -14.23
N VAL A 108 -24.46 10.96 -13.47
CA VAL A 108 -24.05 11.50 -12.16
C VAL A 108 -23.83 10.36 -11.18
N PHE A 109 -24.74 9.40 -11.11
CA PHE A 109 -24.59 8.26 -10.21
C PHE A 109 -23.44 7.33 -10.62
N SER A 110 -23.20 7.14 -11.92
CA SER A 110 -22.03 6.41 -12.41
C SER A 110 -20.72 7.05 -11.95
N GLU A 111 -20.57 8.36 -12.15
CA GLU A 111 -19.36 9.08 -11.75
C GLU A 111 -19.21 9.17 -10.23
N LEU A 112 -20.30 9.33 -9.49
CA LEU A 112 -20.28 9.32 -8.03
C LEU A 112 -19.88 7.93 -7.50
N THR A 113 -20.37 6.86 -8.11
CA THR A 113 -19.93 5.50 -7.78
C THR A 113 -18.43 5.34 -7.99
N ARG A 114 -17.89 5.77 -9.14
CA ARG A 114 -16.44 5.73 -9.41
C ARG A 114 -15.66 6.53 -8.37
N LEU A 115 -16.10 7.75 -8.08
CA LEU A 115 -15.44 8.62 -7.09
C LEU A 115 -15.39 7.95 -5.72
N LEU A 116 -16.52 7.45 -5.22
CA LEU A 116 -16.60 6.81 -3.92
C LEU A 116 -15.81 5.48 -3.87
N LEU A 117 -15.89 4.64 -4.90
CA LEU A 117 -15.08 3.42 -4.97
C LEU A 117 -13.59 3.73 -5.01
N ASN A 118 -13.16 4.71 -5.82
CA ASN A 118 -11.76 5.09 -5.94
C ASN A 118 -11.18 5.58 -4.61
N SER A 119 -11.97 6.28 -3.82
CA SER A 119 -11.52 6.89 -2.57
C SER A 119 -11.55 5.96 -1.36
N ASN A 120 -12.31 4.85 -1.41
CA ASN A 120 -12.57 4.03 -0.21
C ASN A 120 -12.22 2.55 -0.36
N THR A 121 -11.93 2.07 -1.56
CA THR A 121 -11.68 0.65 -1.78
C THR A 121 -10.40 0.41 -2.55
N ASN A 122 -9.73 -0.70 -2.28
CA ASN A 122 -8.69 -1.18 -3.17
C ASN A 122 -9.29 -1.50 -4.53
N ARG A 123 -8.46 -1.60 -5.56
CA ARG A 123 -8.92 -1.96 -6.90
C ARG A 123 -9.53 -3.36 -6.88
N MET A 124 -10.67 -3.47 -7.51
CA MET A 124 -11.38 -4.72 -7.72
C MET A 124 -11.14 -5.23 -9.15
N PRO A 125 -11.47 -6.50 -9.48
CA PRO A 125 -11.51 -6.94 -10.86
C PRO A 125 -12.37 -6.00 -11.72
N ALA A 126 -11.85 -5.60 -12.88
CA ALA A 126 -12.49 -4.57 -13.74
C ALA A 126 -13.96 -4.84 -14.05
N ALA A 127 -14.32 -6.10 -14.25
CA ALA A 127 -15.70 -6.53 -14.48
C ALA A 127 -16.64 -6.23 -13.29
N PHE A 128 -16.14 -6.27 -12.06
CA PHE A 128 -16.92 -5.89 -10.89
C PHE A 128 -17.02 -4.38 -10.73
N GLU A 129 -15.94 -3.65 -10.95
CA GLU A 129 -15.98 -2.18 -10.90
C GLU A 129 -16.95 -1.62 -11.95
N HIS A 130 -16.84 -2.10 -13.19
CA HIS A 130 -17.75 -1.72 -14.26
C HIS A 130 -19.19 -2.08 -13.92
N GLY A 131 -19.43 -3.32 -13.52
CA GLY A 131 -20.76 -3.79 -13.16
C GLY A 131 -21.40 -3.04 -11.98
N LEU A 132 -20.61 -2.65 -10.95
CA LEU A 132 -21.09 -1.81 -9.85
C LEU A 132 -21.46 -0.41 -10.31
N VAL A 133 -20.62 0.21 -11.15
CA VAL A 133 -20.90 1.54 -11.72
C VAL A 133 -22.22 1.53 -12.50
N GLU A 134 -22.40 0.54 -13.38
CA GLU A 134 -23.64 0.41 -14.16
C GLU A 134 -24.84 0.04 -13.27
N PHE A 135 -24.66 -0.79 -12.24
CA PHE A 135 -25.73 -1.16 -11.31
C PHE A 135 -26.25 0.05 -10.51
N PHE A 136 -25.34 0.90 -10.02
CA PHE A 136 -25.71 2.10 -9.26
C PHE A 136 -26.16 3.25 -10.15
N SER A 137 -25.89 3.24 -11.45
CA SER A 137 -26.34 4.28 -12.39
C SER A 137 -27.87 4.43 -12.42
N THR A 138 -28.59 3.34 -12.17
CA THR A 138 -30.06 3.26 -12.21
C THR A 138 -30.70 3.19 -10.83
N LEU A 139 -29.92 3.43 -9.74
CA LEU A 139 -30.46 3.45 -8.37
C LEU A 139 -31.57 4.49 -8.23
N GLN A 140 -32.68 4.11 -7.62
CA GLN A 140 -33.79 5.01 -7.34
C GLN A 140 -33.93 5.21 -5.84
N VAL A 141 -33.89 6.46 -5.39
CA VAL A 141 -34.14 6.84 -4.02
C VAL A 141 -35.43 7.65 -3.96
N SER A 142 -36.43 7.16 -3.26
CA SER A 142 -37.72 7.80 -3.05
C SER A 142 -38.09 7.80 -1.57
N GLY A 143 -37.79 8.90 -0.89
CA GLY A 143 -37.89 8.97 0.56
C GLY A 143 -36.99 7.94 1.22
N ILE A 144 -37.56 7.06 2.04
CA ILE A 144 -36.86 5.97 2.74
C ILE A 144 -36.76 4.67 1.90
N HIS A 145 -37.17 4.68 0.65
CA HIS A 145 -37.12 3.50 -0.21
C HIS A 145 -35.99 3.60 -1.23
N ILE A 146 -35.04 2.70 -1.13
CA ILE A 146 -33.94 2.56 -2.07
C ILE A 146 -34.22 1.34 -2.95
N THR A 147 -34.49 1.55 -4.22
CA THR A 147 -34.73 0.47 -5.19
C THR A 147 -33.53 0.34 -6.11
N ALA A 148 -32.98 -0.86 -6.18
CA ALA A 148 -31.81 -1.21 -7.02
C ALA A 148 -32.12 -2.36 -7.96
N GLY A 149 -31.33 -2.49 -9.06
CA GLY A 149 -31.42 -3.59 -10.00
C GLY A 149 -32.27 -3.30 -11.24
N ALA A 150 -32.75 -2.07 -11.43
CA ALA A 150 -33.31 -1.70 -12.73
C ALA A 150 -32.20 -1.74 -13.80
N PRO A 151 -32.45 -2.34 -14.99
CA PRO A 151 -31.42 -2.43 -16.03
C PRO A 151 -31.11 -1.04 -16.61
N PRO A 152 -29.82 -0.74 -16.92
CA PRO A 152 -29.45 0.43 -17.68
C PRO A 152 -29.95 0.33 -19.12
N ALA A 153 -29.81 1.39 -19.91
CA ALA A 153 -30.30 1.40 -21.32
C ALA A 153 -29.68 0.30 -22.20
N GLN A 154 -28.46 -0.09 -21.89
CA GLN A 154 -27.72 -1.17 -22.56
C GLN A 154 -27.02 -2.03 -21.49
N PRO A 155 -27.76 -2.97 -20.87
CA PRO A 155 -27.17 -3.86 -19.88
C PRO A 155 -26.15 -4.80 -20.54
N ASP A 156 -25.03 -5.02 -19.87
CA ASP A 156 -24.00 -5.95 -20.29
C ASP A 156 -23.81 -7.11 -19.29
N LEU A 157 -22.84 -7.98 -19.57
CA LEU A 157 -22.56 -9.13 -18.72
C LEU A 157 -22.00 -8.72 -17.35
N ASP A 158 -21.24 -7.64 -17.28
CA ASP A 158 -20.63 -7.16 -16.03
C ASP A 158 -21.71 -6.61 -15.09
N TRP A 159 -22.62 -5.82 -15.63
CA TRP A 159 -23.82 -5.38 -14.92
C TRP A 159 -24.67 -6.59 -14.46
N ALA A 160 -24.93 -7.54 -15.35
CA ALA A 160 -25.76 -8.71 -15.03
C ALA A 160 -25.12 -9.61 -13.96
N ARG A 161 -23.79 -9.69 -13.91
CA ARG A 161 -23.03 -10.38 -12.86
C ARG A 161 -23.28 -9.71 -11.50
N VAL A 162 -23.13 -8.40 -11.41
CA VAL A 162 -23.38 -7.65 -10.17
C VAL A 162 -24.86 -7.73 -9.81
N HIS A 163 -25.76 -7.59 -10.77
CA HIS A 163 -27.21 -7.75 -10.55
C HIS A 163 -27.54 -9.12 -9.94
N LEU A 164 -27.03 -10.21 -10.50
CA LEU A 164 -27.22 -11.56 -9.95
C LEU A 164 -26.74 -11.66 -8.49
N LEU A 165 -25.58 -11.10 -8.19
CA LEU A 165 -24.95 -11.21 -6.87
C LEU A 165 -25.55 -10.29 -5.81
N VAL A 166 -26.18 -9.20 -6.22
CA VAL A 166 -26.84 -8.24 -5.32
C VAL A 166 -28.32 -8.55 -5.15
N VAL A 167 -29.04 -8.85 -6.24
CA VAL A 167 -30.49 -9.03 -6.23
C VAL A 167 -30.89 -10.50 -5.98
N GLY A 168 -30.04 -11.44 -6.42
CA GLY A 168 -30.33 -12.86 -6.27
C GLY A 168 -30.41 -13.30 -4.80
N PRO A 169 -31.52 -13.90 -4.33
CA PRO A 169 -31.73 -14.22 -2.93
C PRO A 169 -30.69 -15.16 -2.35
N GLU A 170 -30.07 -16.01 -3.17
CA GLU A 170 -28.98 -16.91 -2.78
C GLU A 170 -27.68 -16.15 -2.49
N TYR A 171 -27.45 -14.98 -3.10
CA TYR A 171 -26.21 -14.21 -3.08
C TYR A 171 -26.31 -12.93 -2.29
N PHE A 172 -27.51 -12.50 -1.95
CA PHE A 172 -27.74 -11.23 -1.24
C PHE A 172 -26.87 -11.08 -0.01
N GLY A 173 -26.18 -9.97 0.12
CA GLY A 173 -25.28 -9.64 1.23
C GLY A 173 -23.94 -10.42 1.22
N LYS A 174 -23.72 -11.34 0.27
CA LYS A 174 -22.47 -12.13 0.20
C LYS A 174 -21.40 -11.51 -0.70
N LEU A 175 -21.76 -10.56 -1.56
CA LEU A 175 -20.79 -9.87 -2.42
C LEU A 175 -19.68 -9.21 -1.60
N ARG A 176 -20.02 -8.57 -0.48
CA ARG A 176 -19.05 -7.98 0.45
C ARG A 176 -18.01 -8.99 0.98
N ILE A 177 -18.39 -10.26 1.16
CA ILE A 177 -17.48 -11.32 1.59
C ILE A 177 -16.46 -11.65 0.48
N LEU A 178 -16.92 -11.72 -0.77
CA LEU A 178 -16.04 -11.89 -1.91
C LEU A 178 -15.04 -10.74 -2.01
N LEU A 179 -15.52 -9.50 -1.99
CA LEU A 179 -14.68 -8.31 -2.11
C LEU A 179 -13.66 -8.22 -0.95
N TYR A 180 -14.07 -8.55 0.26
CA TYR A 180 -13.17 -8.63 1.42
C TYR A 180 -12.05 -9.67 1.21
N ASN A 181 -12.39 -10.88 0.74
CA ASN A 181 -11.42 -11.94 0.48
C ASN A 181 -10.42 -11.55 -0.61
N LEU A 182 -10.90 -10.97 -1.73
CA LEU A 182 -10.04 -10.49 -2.81
C LEU A 182 -9.07 -9.42 -2.31
N ARG A 183 -9.55 -8.46 -1.51
CA ARG A 183 -8.71 -7.43 -0.88
C ARG A 183 -7.62 -8.02 0.03
N LYS A 184 -7.90 -9.13 0.69
CA LYS A 184 -6.90 -9.86 1.52
C LYS A 184 -5.95 -10.74 0.71
N GLY A 185 -6.05 -10.72 -0.62
CA GLY A 185 -5.19 -11.51 -1.50
C GLY A 185 -5.50 -13.01 -1.49
N VAL A 186 -6.72 -13.38 -1.08
CA VAL A 186 -7.20 -14.77 -1.22
C VAL A 186 -7.34 -15.08 -2.71
N ALA A 187 -6.81 -16.23 -3.15
CA ALA A 187 -6.91 -16.65 -4.53
C ALA A 187 -8.38 -16.69 -5.00
N ASP A 188 -8.63 -16.21 -6.22
CA ASP A 188 -9.98 -15.99 -6.78
C ASP A 188 -10.93 -17.15 -6.51
N ASP A 189 -10.56 -18.37 -6.88
CA ASP A 189 -11.44 -19.54 -6.72
C ASP A 189 -11.79 -19.83 -5.25
N SER A 190 -10.84 -19.61 -4.33
CA SER A 190 -11.07 -19.71 -2.89
C SER A 190 -11.95 -18.60 -2.36
N ALA A 191 -11.77 -17.36 -2.85
CA ALA A 191 -12.59 -16.23 -2.47
C ALA A 191 -14.06 -16.42 -2.88
N TYR A 192 -14.28 -16.94 -4.10
CA TYR A 192 -15.62 -17.28 -4.59
C TYR A 192 -16.26 -18.43 -3.79
N ARG A 193 -15.51 -19.50 -3.48
CA ARG A 193 -16.01 -20.61 -2.65
C ARG A 193 -16.37 -20.13 -1.25
N ASN A 194 -15.55 -19.28 -0.65
CA ASN A 194 -15.81 -18.72 0.68
C ASN A 194 -17.09 -17.87 0.71
N ALA A 195 -17.32 -17.08 -0.34
CA ALA A 195 -18.48 -16.19 -0.42
C ALA A 195 -19.77 -16.94 -0.82
N PHE A 196 -19.70 -17.78 -1.84
CA PHE A 196 -20.88 -18.33 -2.52
C PHE A 196 -21.00 -19.85 -2.46
N GLY A 197 -19.97 -20.56 -1.98
CA GLY A 197 -19.91 -22.04 -2.04
C GLY A 197 -19.72 -22.58 -3.46
N LYS A 198 -19.32 -21.74 -4.43
CA LYS A 198 -19.18 -22.06 -5.84
C LYS A 198 -17.82 -21.57 -6.37
N SER A 199 -17.31 -22.19 -7.43
CA SER A 199 -16.09 -21.69 -8.09
C SER A 199 -16.36 -20.39 -8.86
N ALA A 200 -15.31 -19.65 -9.18
CA ALA A 200 -15.40 -18.45 -10.03
C ALA A 200 -16.04 -18.78 -11.40
N ALA A 201 -15.65 -19.92 -11.99
CA ALA A 201 -16.20 -20.38 -13.27
C ALA A 201 -17.69 -20.70 -13.18
N ASP A 202 -18.16 -21.30 -12.07
CA ASP A 202 -19.59 -21.60 -11.86
C ASP A 202 -20.41 -20.31 -11.74
N VAL A 203 -19.91 -19.31 -10.99
CA VAL A 203 -20.57 -18.01 -10.85
C VAL A 203 -20.62 -17.28 -12.19
N GLU A 204 -19.53 -17.33 -12.97
CA GLU A 204 -19.48 -16.74 -14.30
C GLU A 204 -20.50 -17.41 -15.25
N ALA A 205 -20.62 -18.73 -15.22
CA ALA A 205 -21.62 -19.47 -16.00
C ALA A 205 -23.05 -19.12 -15.57
N LEU A 206 -23.29 -18.87 -14.28
CA LEU A 206 -24.57 -18.39 -13.77
C LEU A 206 -24.88 -16.97 -14.23
N ALA A 207 -23.89 -16.06 -14.19
CA ALA A 207 -24.05 -14.68 -14.69
C ALA A 207 -24.41 -14.65 -16.18
N LYS A 208 -23.75 -15.47 -17.01
CA LYS A 208 -24.07 -15.60 -18.44
C LYS A 208 -25.49 -16.09 -18.68
N ARG A 209 -25.94 -17.10 -17.91
CA ARG A 209 -27.33 -17.60 -17.99
C ARG A 209 -28.34 -16.54 -17.54
N HIS A 210 -28.03 -15.82 -16.46
CA HIS A 210 -28.87 -14.75 -15.94
C HIS A 210 -29.01 -13.61 -16.96
N PHE A 211 -27.90 -13.21 -17.58
CA PHE A 211 -27.90 -12.22 -18.65
C PHE A 211 -28.74 -12.67 -19.85
N ALA A 212 -28.55 -13.90 -20.33
CA ALA A 212 -29.29 -14.45 -21.46
C ALA A 212 -30.81 -14.60 -21.19
N ALA A 213 -31.20 -14.83 -19.94
CA ALA A 213 -32.61 -14.92 -19.55
C ALA A 213 -33.36 -13.57 -19.63
N GLY A 214 -32.64 -12.45 -19.47
CA GLY A 214 -33.22 -11.10 -19.61
C GLY A 214 -34.30 -10.74 -18.59
N ASN A 215 -34.46 -11.53 -17.51
CA ASN A 215 -35.48 -11.31 -16.49
C ASN A 215 -34.83 -10.65 -15.26
N PHE A 216 -34.79 -9.33 -15.28
CA PHE A 216 -34.12 -8.53 -14.25
C PHE A 216 -35.16 -7.98 -13.27
N GLN A 217 -35.10 -8.45 -12.03
CA GLN A 217 -35.95 -8.00 -10.94
C GLN A 217 -35.25 -6.91 -10.13
N THR A 218 -36.02 -5.99 -9.55
CA THR A 218 -35.50 -5.01 -8.62
C THR A 218 -35.58 -5.54 -7.18
N THR A 219 -34.69 -5.02 -6.33
CA THR A 219 -34.70 -5.28 -4.89
C THR A 219 -34.73 -3.98 -4.10
N THR A 220 -35.12 -4.06 -2.83
CA THR A 220 -35.06 -2.92 -1.91
C THR A 220 -33.85 -3.08 -1.02
N ILE A 221 -33.02 -2.04 -0.94
CA ILE A 221 -31.90 -1.94 0.00
C ILE A 221 -32.42 -1.23 1.25
N SER A 222 -31.93 -1.63 2.43
CA SER A 222 -32.27 -0.97 3.69
C SER A 222 -31.84 0.49 3.67
N SER A 223 -32.74 1.40 4.04
CA SER A 223 -32.45 2.83 4.15
C SER A 223 -31.84 3.17 5.51
N LEU A 224 -31.15 4.31 5.57
CA LEU A 224 -30.76 4.92 6.82
C LEU A 224 -32.00 5.42 7.61
N PRO A 225 -31.94 5.44 8.95
CA PRO A 225 -32.99 6.03 9.77
C PRO A 225 -32.88 7.56 9.77
N MET A 226 -33.03 8.19 8.59
CA MET A 226 -32.95 9.64 8.42
C MET A 226 -34.21 10.20 7.75
N SER A 227 -34.49 11.45 8.01
CA SER A 227 -35.60 12.20 7.40
C SER A 227 -35.06 13.51 6.81
N PRO A 228 -35.78 14.13 5.87
CA PRO A 228 -35.44 15.47 5.40
C PRO A 228 -35.29 16.51 6.52
N ALA A 229 -36.08 16.41 7.57
CA ALA A 229 -36.09 17.34 8.71
C ALA A 229 -34.80 17.25 9.58
N ASP A 230 -34.00 16.19 9.44
CA ASP A 230 -32.73 16.04 10.16
C ASP A 230 -31.65 16.99 9.62
N PHE A 231 -31.83 17.49 8.40
CA PHE A 231 -30.92 18.42 7.74
C PHE A 231 -31.36 19.87 7.97
N HIS A 232 -30.53 20.61 8.72
CA HIS A 232 -30.82 22.00 9.03
C HIS A 232 -30.17 22.95 8.03
N GLU A 233 -30.95 23.92 7.56
CA GLU A 233 -30.43 24.95 6.67
C GLU A 233 -29.42 25.85 7.38
N ARG A 234 -28.44 26.29 6.63
CA ARG A 234 -27.53 27.38 6.99
C ARG A 234 -27.61 28.45 5.92
N ALA A 235 -27.72 29.72 6.36
CA ALA A 235 -27.65 30.82 5.44
C ALA A 235 -26.28 30.83 4.74
N ILE A 236 -26.28 31.15 3.45
CA ILE A 236 -25.06 31.36 2.67
C ILE A 236 -25.00 32.83 2.26
N SER A 237 -23.80 33.42 2.30
CA SER A 237 -23.59 34.80 1.92
C SER A 237 -23.62 34.97 0.39
N ASP A 238 -24.01 36.16 -0.09
CA ASP A 238 -23.95 36.46 -1.53
C ASP A 238 -22.55 36.27 -2.13
N PRO A 239 -21.44 36.70 -1.49
CA PRO A 239 -20.09 36.40 -1.99
C PRO A 239 -19.80 34.90 -2.12
N ASP A 240 -20.31 34.05 -1.21
CA ASP A 240 -20.13 32.59 -1.32
C ASP A 240 -20.91 32.00 -2.50
N VAL A 241 -22.11 32.54 -2.80
CA VAL A 241 -22.90 32.14 -3.97
C VAL A 241 -22.20 32.57 -5.24
N ARG A 242 -21.71 33.83 -5.32
CA ARG A 242 -20.94 34.32 -6.48
C ARG A 242 -19.68 33.51 -6.71
N LEU A 243 -18.96 33.15 -5.66
CA LEU A 243 -17.80 32.26 -5.72
C LEU A 243 -18.18 30.88 -6.25
N ALA A 244 -19.23 30.26 -5.72
CA ALA A 244 -19.70 28.97 -6.21
C ALA A 244 -20.12 29.00 -7.68
N ARG A 245 -20.64 30.12 -8.15
CA ARG A 245 -20.93 30.36 -9.58
C ARG A 245 -19.65 30.49 -10.39
N ALA A 246 -18.68 31.27 -9.93
CA ALA A 246 -17.38 31.43 -10.58
C ALA A 246 -16.68 30.08 -10.77
N ASP A 247 -16.74 29.19 -9.74
CA ASP A 247 -16.18 27.83 -9.78
C ASP A 247 -16.83 26.93 -10.87
N LEU A 248 -18.09 27.22 -11.29
CA LEU A 248 -18.81 26.45 -12.33
C LEU A 248 -18.58 26.97 -13.76
N LEU A 249 -18.27 28.23 -13.89
CA LEU A 249 -18.05 28.86 -15.19
C LEU A 249 -16.70 28.42 -15.79
N ALA A 250 -16.49 28.73 -17.05
CA ALA A 250 -15.25 28.41 -17.74
C ALA A 250 -14.60 29.65 -18.36
N GLY A 251 -13.29 29.62 -18.51
CA GLY A 251 -12.52 30.63 -19.22
C GLY A 251 -12.77 32.04 -18.72
N GLU A 252 -12.96 33.01 -19.64
CA GLU A 252 -13.09 34.43 -19.31
C GLU A 252 -14.34 34.76 -18.48
N GLN A 253 -15.42 33.99 -18.57
CA GLN A 253 -16.59 34.18 -17.71
C GLN A 253 -16.28 33.90 -16.25
N SER A 254 -15.60 32.81 -15.97
CA SER A 254 -15.11 32.49 -14.62
C SER A 254 -14.11 33.56 -14.13
N ALA A 255 -13.14 33.95 -14.95
CA ALA A 255 -12.16 34.96 -14.62
C ALA A 255 -12.83 36.31 -14.31
N GLY A 256 -13.86 36.70 -15.07
CA GLY A 256 -14.65 37.90 -14.84
C GLY A 256 -15.33 37.95 -13.48
N GLU A 257 -15.93 36.84 -13.05
CA GLU A 257 -16.55 36.72 -11.72
C GLU A 257 -15.52 36.77 -10.59
N TYR A 258 -14.38 36.07 -10.71
CA TYR A 258 -13.30 36.19 -9.71
C TYR A 258 -12.74 37.62 -9.62
N ARG A 259 -12.47 38.29 -10.77
CA ARG A 259 -12.01 39.69 -10.77
C ARG A 259 -13.05 40.62 -10.17
N SER A 260 -14.35 40.38 -10.40
CA SER A 260 -15.42 41.16 -9.79
C SER A 260 -15.43 41.00 -8.25
N LEU A 261 -15.23 39.80 -7.74
CA LEU A 261 -15.09 39.57 -6.29
C LEU A 261 -13.86 40.28 -5.72
N LEU A 262 -12.72 40.26 -6.43
CA LEU A 262 -11.51 40.95 -6.02
C LEU A 262 -11.70 42.47 -6.00
N ASN A 263 -12.36 43.04 -7.01
CA ASN A 263 -12.67 44.49 -7.06
C ASN A 263 -13.55 44.93 -5.89
N ASP A 264 -14.44 44.04 -5.44
CA ASP A 264 -15.29 44.28 -4.26
C ASP A 264 -14.56 43.97 -2.93
N HIS A 265 -13.29 43.57 -2.97
CA HIS A 265 -12.49 43.11 -1.81
C HIS A 265 -13.12 41.92 -1.06
N LEU A 266 -13.79 41.03 -1.78
CA LEU A 266 -14.47 39.85 -1.25
C LEU A 266 -13.78 38.58 -1.71
N LYS A 267 -13.71 37.58 -0.85
CA LYS A 267 -13.17 36.25 -1.21
C LYS A 267 -11.82 36.30 -1.90
N ILE A 268 -10.89 37.11 -1.37
CA ILE A 268 -9.61 37.40 -2.02
C ILE A 268 -8.83 36.11 -2.25
N ALA A 269 -8.61 35.29 -1.19
CA ALA A 269 -7.85 34.06 -1.31
C ALA A 269 -8.47 33.11 -2.35
N GLU A 270 -9.78 32.87 -2.24
CA GLU A 270 -10.49 31.93 -3.12
C GLU A 270 -10.56 32.44 -4.57
N SER A 271 -10.65 33.75 -4.78
CA SER A 271 -10.67 34.35 -6.12
C SER A 271 -9.30 34.30 -6.81
N GLU A 272 -8.22 34.55 -6.06
CA GLU A 272 -6.85 34.38 -6.53
C GLU A 272 -6.55 32.89 -6.85
N GLU A 273 -7.00 31.95 -6.00
CA GLU A 273 -6.92 30.51 -6.30
C GLU A 273 -7.60 30.17 -7.63
N GLY A 274 -8.82 30.69 -7.84
CA GLY A 274 -9.58 30.48 -9.06
C GLY A 274 -8.87 31.00 -10.31
N LEU A 275 -8.31 32.21 -10.25
CA LEU A 275 -7.49 32.77 -11.32
C LEU A 275 -6.21 31.97 -11.56
N GLY A 276 -5.56 31.49 -10.49
CA GLY A 276 -4.41 30.60 -10.56
C GLY A 276 -4.73 29.29 -11.29
N MET A 277 -5.85 28.64 -10.95
CA MET A 277 -6.31 27.42 -11.62
C MET A 277 -6.66 27.66 -13.11
N LEU A 278 -7.23 28.81 -13.46
CA LEU A 278 -7.47 29.18 -14.85
C LEU A 278 -6.16 29.37 -15.62
N ALA A 279 -5.22 30.11 -15.05
CA ALA A 279 -3.90 30.33 -15.64
C ALA A 279 -3.15 29.01 -15.85
N LEU A 280 -3.25 28.07 -14.90
CA LEU A 280 -2.64 26.73 -14.99
C LEU A 280 -3.24 25.92 -16.16
N ARG A 281 -4.57 25.94 -16.32
CA ARG A 281 -5.25 25.28 -17.45
C ARG A 281 -4.84 25.85 -18.82
N GLU A 282 -4.46 27.11 -18.86
CA GLU A 282 -3.97 27.80 -20.05
C GLU A 282 -2.43 27.74 -20.19
N HIS A 283 -1.77 26.89 -19.38
CA HIS A 283 -0.31 26.70 -19.35
C HIS A 283 0.49 27.98 -19.06
N ARG A 284 -0.11 28.96 -18.38
CA ARG A 284 0.53 30.19 -17.93
C ARG A 284 1.10 30.02 -16.52
N ASN A 285 2.12 29.17 -16.41
CA ASN A 285 2.62 28.66 -15.13
C ASN A 285 3.16 29.74 -14.20
N ASP A 286 3.87 30.75 -14.71
CA ASP A 286 4.41 31.85 -13.88
C ASP A 286 3.30 32.72 -13.30
N GLU A 287 2.26 32.99 -14.09
CA GLU A 287 1.08 33.72 -13.61
C GLU A 287 0.32 32.91 -12.57
N ALA A 288 0.12 31.61 -12.84
CA ALA A 288 -0.53 30.68 -11.89
C ALA A 288 0.18 30.65 -10.54
N ARG A 289 1.52 30.54 -10.55
CA ARG A 289 2.34 30.58 -9.34
C ARG A 289 2.18 31.93 -8.59
N GLY A 290 2.13 33.03 -9.32
CA GLY A 290 1.89 34.36 -8.74
C GLY A 290 0.54 34.46 -8.04
N TYR A 291 -0.54 34.02 -8.70
CA TYR A 291 -1.88 33.97 -8.13
C TYR A 291 -1.94 33.09 -6.87
N PHE A 292 -1.37 31.88 -6.91
CA PHE A 292 -1.34 31.00 -5.74
C PHE A 292 -0.54 31.60 -4.58
N SER A 293 0.57 32.30 -4.86
CA SER A 293 1.32 33.00 -3.81
C SER A 293 0.46 34.06 -3.11
N VAL A 294 -0.26 34.89 -3.87
CA VAL A 294 -1.17 35.89 -3.31
C VAL A 294 -2.31 35.25 -2.54
N ALA A 295 -2.88 34.14 -3.04
CA ALA A 295 -3.92 33.39 -2.34
C ALA A 295 -3.42 32.86 -0.99
N MET A 296 -2.21 32.32 -0.95
CA MET A 296 -1.59 31.83 0.28
C MET A 296 -1.35 32.96 1.29
N GLU A 297 -0.88 34.12 0.85
CA GLU A 297 -0.70 35.30 1.69
C GLU A 297 -2.04 35.84 2.22
N ALA A 298 -3.11 35.76 1.42
CA ALA A 298 -4.47 36.08 1.83
C ALA A 298 -5.13 35.04 2.74
N GLY A 299 -4.42 33.97 3.09
CA GLY A 299 -4.87 32.94 4.03
C GLY A 299 -5.71 31.83 3.42
N SER A 300 -5.37 31.39 2.20
CA SER A 300 -6.02 30.24 1.56
C SER A 300 -6.18 29.04 2.51
N THR A 301 -7.36 28.43 2.47
CA THR A 301 -7.70 27.18 3.16
C THR A 301 -7.84 25.99 2.19
N SER A 302 -7.43 26.16 0.94
CA SER A 302 -7.43 25.12 -0.09
C SER A 302 -6.10 24.36 -0.12
N ALA A 303 -6.09 23.08 0.21
CA ALA A 303 -4.90 22.25 0.07
C ALA A 303 -4.40 22.24 -1.39
N GLY A 304 -5.31 22.26 -2.38
CA GLY A 304 -4.99 22.30 -3.80
C GLY A 304 -4.14 23.52 -4.19
N CYS A 305 -4.43 24.70 -3.62
CA CYS A 305 -3.64 25.90 -3.83
C CYS A 305 -2.16 25.69 -3.46
N TYR A 306 -1.89 25.12 -2.30
CA TYR A 306 -0.54 24.85 -1.82
C TYR A 306 0.16 23.75 -2.63
N ILE A 307 -0.56 22.73 -3.08
CA ILE A 307 -0.03 21.65 -3.93
C ILE A 307 0.38 22.23 -5.29
N GLU A 308 -0.49 22.99 -5.95
CA GLU A 308 -0.19 23.56 -7.25
C GLU A 308 0.92 24.63 -7.17
N TYR A 309 0.95 25.43 -6.10
CA TYR A 309 2.09 26.30 -5.85
C TYR A 309 3.39 25.52 -5.74
N ALA A 310 3.42 24.47 -4.92
CA ALA A 310 4.62 23.65 -4.71
C ALA A 310 5.10 22.95 -6.00
N ARG A 311 4.17 22.59 -6.89
CA ARG A 311 4.48 22.00 -8.20
C ARG A 311 5.18 22.99 -9.13
N LEU A 312 4.85 24.28 -9.02
CA LEU A 312 5.38 25.35 -9.86
C LEU A 312 6.59 26.06 -9.24
N GLU A 313 6.86 25.86 -7.96
CA GLU A 313 7.93 26.54 -7.23
C GLU A 313 9.27 25.81 -7.46
N SER A 314 10.29 26.60 -7.80
CA SER A 314 11.65 26.12 -8.02
C SER A 314 12.50 26.04 -6.75
N ASP A 315 12.10 26.77 -5.71
CA ASP A 315 12.75 26.76 -4.39
C ASP A 315 12.21 25.59 -3.58
N ASP A 316 13.08 24.60 -3.34
CA ASP A 316 12.74 23.37 -2.64
C ASP A 316 12.20 23.62 -1.23
N GLU A 317 12.75 24.57 -0.48
CA GLU A 317 12.30 24.86 0.88
C GLU A 317 10.89 25.48 0.90
N LYS A 318 10.59 26.36 -0.05
CA LYS A 318 9.26 26.95 -0.18
C LYS A 318 8.23 25.92 -0.61
N ALA A 319 8.59 25.07 -1.57
CA ALA A 319 7.72 23.99 -2.03
C ALA A 319 7.41 23.00 -0.89
N ASP A 320 8.39 22.56 -0.12
CA ASP A 320 8.19 21.66 1.02
C ASP A 320 7.31 22.28 2.11
N LYS A 321 7.51 23.57 2.42
CA LYS A 321 6.63 24.30 3.37
C LYS A 321 5.18 24.35 2.87
N ALA A 322 4.99 24.57 1.57
CA ALA A 322 3.65 24.56 0.99
C ALA A 322 3.01 23.17 1.07
N LEU A 323 3.74 22.10 0.74
CA LEU A 323 3.25 20.72 0.85
C LEU A 323 2.87 20.34 2.28
N LEU A 324 3.71 20.70 3.26
CA LEU A 324 3.40 20.48 4.68
C LEU A 324 2.15 21.24 5.12
N ARG A 325 1.93 22.45 4.57
CA ARG A 325 0.70 23.19 4.83
C ARG A 325 -0.50 22.53 4.18
N ALA A 326 -0.38 22.02 2.96
CA ALA A 326 -1.42 21.23 2.30
C ALA A 326 -1.84 19.99 3.11
N VAL A 327 -0.86 19.25 3.64
CA VAL A 327 -1.11 18.11 4.57
C VAL A 327 -1.88 18.56 5.80
N GLY A 328 -1.52 19.71 6.38
CA GLY A 328 -2.21 20.27 7.56
C GLY A 328 -3.66 20.70 7.28
N ILE A 329 -3.95 21.16 6.06
CA ILE A 329 -5.29 21.56 5.64
C ILE A 329 -6.16 20.32 5.34
N ASN A 330 -5.65 19.42 4.52
CA ASN A 330 -6.39 18.21 4.14
C ASN A 330 -5.46 16.97 4.20
N PRO A 331 -5.43 16.28 5.33
CA PRO A 331 -4.60 15.09 5.51
C PRO A 331 -5.10 13.86 4.75
N LYS A 332 -6.26 13.92 4.08
CA LYS A 332 -6.81 12.82 3.27
C LYS A 332 -6.21 12.75 1.86
N LEU A 333 -5.58 13.83 1.39
CA LEU A 333 -4.94 13.86 0.07
C LEU A 333 -3.64 13.06 0.09
N ASP A 334 -3.45 12.24 -0.92
CA ASP A 334 -2.27 11.41 -1.15
C ASP A 334 -1.10 12.20 -1.78
N GLU A 335 -1.45 13.07 -2.73
CA GLU A 335 -0.51 13.78 -3.57
C GLU A 335 0.57 14.59 -2.83
N PRO A 336 0.26 15.42 -1.78
CA PRO A 336 1.30 16.14 -1.07
C PRO A 336 2.31 15.22 -0.37
N PHE A 337 1.88 14.04 0.08
CA PHE A 337 2.80 13.05 0.64
C PHE A 337 3.69 12.43 -0.43
N ALA A 338 3.14 12.11 -1.61
CA ALA A 338 3.92 11.60 -2.73
C ALA A 338 4.98 12.62 -3.19
N MET A 339 4.60 13.90 -3.30
CA MET A 339 5.52 14.98 -3.65
C MET A 339 6.62 15.18 -2.59
N LEU A 340 6.29 15.14 -1.30
CA LEU A 340 7.28 15.18 -0.23
C LEU A 340 8.22 13.98 -0.30
N ALA A 341 7.69 12.77 -0.50
CA ALA A 341 8.50 11.56 -0.60
C ALA A 341 9.51 11.59 -1.75
N GLN A 342 9.13 12.16 -2.89
CA GLN A 342 10.03 12.33 -4.04
C GLN A 342 11.19 13.29 -3.76
N ARG A 343 10.98 14.26 -2.89
CA ARG A 343 11.94 15.32 -2.54
C ARG A 343 12.81 14.96 -1.33
N ASP A 344 12.33 14.08 -0.44
CA ASP A 344 13.03 13.70 0.77
C ASP A 344 14.37 13.02 0.49
N THR A 345 15.43 13.53 1.10
CA THR A 345 16.76 12.91 1.12
C THR A 345 16.94 11.94 2.28
N ASP A 346 16.18 12.12 3.36
CA ASP A 346 16.18 11.22 4.52
C ASP A 346 15.37 9.95 4.20
N PRO A 347 15.99 8.75 4.18
CA PRO A 347 15.30 7.50 3.85
C PRO A 347 14.10 7.20 4.75
N ARG A 348 14.15 7.56 6.05
CA ARG A 348 13.07 7.32 7.00
C ARG A 348 11.85 8.20 6.71
N LYS A 349 12.08 9.47 6.40
CA LYS A 349 11.01 10.40 6.02
C LYS A 349 10.40 9.98 4.68
N ARG A 350 11.24 9.66 3.69
CA ARG A 350 10.80 9.18 2.38
C ARG A 350 9.89 7.96 2.50
N LEU A 351 10.29 6.95 3.28
CA LEU A 351 9.48 5.77 3.55
C LEU A 351 8.15 6.11 4.22
N ALA A 352 8.18 7.00 5.23
CA ALA A 352 6.97 7.43 5.93
C ALA A 352 5.99 8.16 4.99
N HIS A 353 6.50 9.03 4.11
CA HIS A 353 5.67 9.77 3.16
C HIS A 353 5.12 8.86 2.05
N TRP A 354 5.92 7.93 1.48
CA TRP A 354 5.40 6.95 0.52
C TRP A 354 4.33 6.05 1.14
N LYS A 355 4.53 5.62 2.39
CA LYS A 355 3.52 4.86 3.12
C LYS A 355 2.23 5.66 3.28
N ALA A 356 2.35 6.92 3.68
CA ALA A 356 1.20 7.81 3.83
C ALA A 356 0.45 8.05 2.52
N ALA A 357 1.16 8.19 1.39
CA ALA A 357 0.55 8.33 0.06
C ALA A 357 -0.19 7.04 -0.36
N ALA A 358 0.46 5.88 -0.23
CA ALA A 358 -0.11 4.58 -0.61
C ALA A 358 -1.35 4.19 0.22
N GLU A 359 -1.37 4.55 1.51
CA GLU A 359 -2.54 4.32 2.38
C GLU A 359 -3.74 5.20 2.01
N ARG A 360 -3.52 6.39 1.42
CA ARG A 360 -4.57 7.33 1.01
C ARG A 360 -5.11 7.07 -0.38
N ASP A 361 -4.25 6.67 -1.30
CA ASP A 361 -4.66 6.15 -2.61
C ASP A 361 -4.11 4.72 -2.82
N PRO A 362 -4.81 3.71 -2.27
CA PRO A 362 -4.40 2.32 -2.41
C PRO A 362 -4.53 1.79 -3.85
N ARG A 363 -5.14 2.56 -4.75
CA ARG A 363 -5.29 2.22 -6.16
C ARG A 363 -4.12 2.68 -7.02
N ASN A 364 -3.19 3.45 -6.45
CA ASN A 364 -2.00 3.93 -7.15
C ASN A 364 -0.86 2.93 -7.04
N ALA A 365 -0.70 2.11 -8.07
CA ALA A 365 0.36 1.09 -8.13
C ALA A 365 1.77 1.68 -7.99
N SER A 366 2.00 2.92 -8.45
CA SER A 366 3.31 3.56 -8.38
C SER A 366 3.70 3.94 -6.94
N TYR A 367 2.73 4.27 -6.08
CA TYR A 367 3.01 4.56 -4.67
C TYR A 367 3.43 3.30 -3.92
N TRP A 368 2.73 2.19 -4.16
CA TRP A 368 3.10 0.88 -3.59
C TRP A 368 4.44 0.38 -4.10
N GLN A 369 4.74 0.60 -5.39
CA GLN A 369 6.05 0.31 -5.95
C GLN A 369 7.15 1.11 -5.24
N ALA A 370 7.00 2.43 -5.15
CA ALA A 370 7.99 3.29 -4.48
C ALA A 370 8.18 2.92 -3.01
N LEU A 371 7.10 2.56 -2.31
CA LEU A 371 7.15 2.07 -0.94
C LEU A 371 7.89 0.74 -0.84
N ALA A 372 7.66 -0.20 -1.76
CA ALA A 372 8.35 -1.48 -1.79
C ALA A 372 9.86 -1.31 -2.02
N GLU A 373 10.24 -0.40 -2.92
CA GLU A 373 11.64 -0.03 -3.17
C GLU A 373 12.32 0.57 -1.93
N CYS A 374 11.59 1.42 -1.16
CA CYS A 374 12.09 1.93 0.12
C CYS A 374 12.29 0.82 1.15
N TYR A 375 11.37 -0.14 1.25
CA TYR A 375 11.53 -1.30 2.15
C TYR A 375 12.69 -2.21 1.73
N LEU A 376 12.93 -2.40 0.43
CA LEU A 376 14.10 -3.15 -0.05
C LEU A 376 15.41 -2.44 0.32
N ALA A 377 15.46 -1.12 0.17
CA ALA A 377 16.62 -0.33 0.58
C ALA A 377 16.90 -0.39 2.09
N ASP A 378 15.85 -0.57 2.90
CA ASP A 378 15.95 -0.76 4.36
C ASP A 378 16.09 -2.25 4.76
N HIS A 379 16.28 -3.16 3.78
CA HIS A 379 16.37 -4.61 3.97
C HIS A 379 15.15 -5.23 4.67
N ASN A 380 14.00 -4.57 4.64
CA ASN A 380 12.74 -5.08 5.15
C ASN A 380 11.99 -5.88 4.09
N PHE A 381 12.50 -7.06 3.78
CA PHE A 381 12.00 -7.92 2.70
C PHE A 381 10.54 -8.34 2.87
N ALA A 382 10.10 -8.53 4.12
CA ALA A 382 8.72 -8.93 4.41
C ALA A 382 7.71 -7.83 4.03
N GLU A 383 7.98 -6.58 4.40
CA GLU A 383 7.11 -5.46 4.05
C GLU A 383 7.25 -5.09 2.56
N ALA A 384 8.45 -5.25 1.97
CA ALA A 384 8.65 -5.08 0.54
C ALA A 384 7.77 -6.04 -0.28
N ALA A 385 7.73 -7.33 0.09
CA ALA A 385 6.89 -8.33 -0.59
C ALA A 385 5.39 -8.01 -0.46
N LYS A 386 4.95 -7.45 0.69
CA LYS A 386 3.57 -6.99 0.86
C LYS A 386 3.26 -5.79 -0.03
N ALA A 387 4.13 -4.78 -0.03
CA ALA A 387 3.96 -3.59 -0.84
C ALA A 387 3.95 -3.91 -2.35
N TRP A 388 4.81 -4.83 -2.82
CA TRP A 388 4.76 -5.31 -4.20
C TRP A 388 3.47 -6.03 -4.54
N ARG A 389 2.85 -6.76 -3.59
CA ARG A 389 1.54 -7.40 -3.78
C ARG A 389 0.45 -6.35 -3.96
N GLU A 390 0.44 -5.31 -3.13
CA GLU A 390 -0.52 -4.21 -3.26
C GLU A 390 -0.31 -3.47 -4.61
N ALA A 391 0.95 -3.26 -5.02
CA ALA A 391 1.26 -2.68 -6.34
C ALA A 391 0.73 -3.55 -7.49
N GLU A 392 0.90 -4.87 -7.41
CA GLU A 392 0.38 -5.84 -8.38
C GLU A 392 -1.16 -5.77 -8.48
N GLN A 393 -1.84 -5.67 -7.34
CA GLN A 393 -3.31 -5.56 -7.29
C GLN A 393 -3.81 -4.21 -7.81
N ALA A 394 -3.09 -3.13 -7.52
CA ALA A 394 -3.43 -1.78 -7.97
C ALA A 394 -3.16 -1.54 -9.46
N ALA A 395 -2.31 -2.35 -10.10
CA ALA A 395 -1.94 -2.19 -11.50
C ALA A 395 -3.11 -2.43 -12.45
N THR A 396 -3.35 -1.49 -13.38
CA THR A 396 -4.41 -1.56 -14.39
C THR A 396 -3.96 -2.30 -15.64
N GLU A 397 -2.71 -2.04 -16.07
CA GLU A 397 -2.17 -2.60 -17.29
C GLU A 397 -1.57 -3.99 -17.04
N PRO A 398 -1.85 -4.99 -17.88
CA PRO A 398 -1.29 -6.33 -17.73
C PRO A 398 0.25 -6.33 -17.66
N ALA A 399 0.91 -5.57 -18.51
CA ALA A 399 2.37 -5.47 -18.52
C ALA A 399 2.94 -4.82 -17.24
N GLN A 400 2.20 -3.91 -16.61
CA GLN A 400 2.58 -3.34 -15.32
C GLN A 400 2.41 -4.37 -14.21
N ARG A 401 1.30 -5.09 -14.20
CA ARG A 401 1.02 -6.17 -13.24
C ARG A 401 2.09 -7.26 -13.29
N ASP A 402 2.45 -7.71 -14.50
CA ASP A 402 3.49 -8.72 -14.68
C ASP A 402 4.85 -8.26 -14.13
N ARG A 403 5.23 -7.00 -14.36
CA ARG A 403 6.46 -6.45 -13.78
C ARG A 403 6.44 -6.46 -12.25
N MET A 404 5.32 -6.08 -11.64
CA MET A 404 5.20 -6.06 -10.19
C MET A 404 5.16 -7.46 -9.58
N LEU A 405 4.54 -8.42 -10.27
CA LEU A 405 4.61 -9.83 -9.93
C LEU A 405 6.05 -10.34 -9.95
N GLN A 406 6.80 -10.07 -11.01
CA GLN A 406 8.22 -10.47 -11.10
C GLN A 406 9.06 -9.82 -10.00
N ALA A 407 8.86 -8.52 -9.72
CA ALA A 407 9.53 -7.84 -8.63
C ALA A 407 9.23 -8.50 -7.28
N ARG A 408 7.95 -8.82 -7.01
CA ARG A 408 7.55 -9.53 -5.79
C ARG A 408 8.21 -10.91 -5.66
N LEU A 409 8.24 -11.69 -6.73
CA LEU A 409 8.86 -13.02 -6.74
C LEU A 409 10.39 -12.96 -6.55
N SER A 410 11.04 -11.86 -6.93
CA SER A 410 12.48 -11.69 -6.75
C SER A 410 12.88 -11.33 -5.31
N VAL A 411 11.95 -10.90 -4.45
CA VAL A 411 12.25 -10.44 -3.08
C VAL A 411 12.90 -11.55 -2.23
N ASP A 412 12.44 -12.79 -2.36
CA ASP A 412 13.03 -13.90 -1.60
C ASP A 412 14.47 -14.20 -2.03
N GLY A 413 14.78 -14.08 -3.33
CA GLY A 413 16.14 -14.17 -3.82
C GLY A 413 17.04 -13.09 -3.23
N GLN A 414 16.59 -11.83 -3.29
CA GLN A 414 17.32 -10.68 -2.71
C GLN A 414 17.55 -10.84 -1.20
N ARG A 415 16.57 -11.38 -0.46
CA ARG A 415 16.72 -11.69 0.96
C ARG A 415 17.81 -12.73 1.21
N LEU A 416 17.81 -13.82 0.45
CA LEU A 416 18.80 -14.89 0.57
C LEU A 416 20.22 -14.41 0.24
N ASP A 417 20.35 -13.58 -0.80
CA ASP A 417 21.63 -12.98 -1.20
C ASP A 417 22.15 -12.05 -0.09
N PHE A 418 21.29 -11.21 0.46
CA PHE A 418 21.64 -10.34 1.58
C PHE A 418 22.08 -11.11 2.82
N GLU A 419 21.31 -12.13 3.23
CA GLU A 419 21.64 -12.99 4.37
C GLU A 419 22.97 -13.72 4.18
N ALA A 420 23.25 -14.17 2.95
CA ALA A 420 24.52 -14.81 2.62
C ALA A 420 25.70 -13.83 2.70
N GLU A 421 25.49 -12.61 2.22
CA GLU A 421 26.51 -11.56 2.29
C GLU A 421 26.78 -11.09 3.73
N GLU A 422 25.73 -10.96 4.57
CA GLU A 422 25.87 -10.65 5.99
C GLU A 422 26.67 -11.74 6.71
N LYS A 423 26.36 -13.02 6.46
CA LYS A 423 27.10 -14.15 7.03
C LYS A 423 28.57 -14.13 6.62
N ARG A 424 28.84 -13.79 5.34
CA ARG A 424 30.23 -13.66 4.85
C ARG A 424 30.96 -12.51 5.56
N ARG A 425 30.32 -11.34 5.66
CA ARG A 425 30.90 -10.17 6.38
C ARG A 425 31.17 -10.48 7.85
N GLN A 426 30.22 -11.16 8.51
CA GLN A 426 30.41 -11.57 9.91
C GLN A 426 31.58 -12.54 10.06
N ALA A 427 31.68 -13.55 9.19
CA ALA A 427 32.77 -14.50 9.22
C ALA A 427 34.14 -13.83 8.97
N GLU A 428 34.20 -12.84 8.07
CA GLU A 428 35.42 -12.05 7.84
C GLU A 428 35.79 -11.18 9.05
N GLN A 429 34.80 -10.61 9.75
CA GLN A 429 35.03 -9.85 10.97
C GLN A 429 35.56 -10.76 12.10
N ASP A 430 34.87 -11.88 12.33
CA ASP A 430 35.28 -12.87 13.34
C ASP A 430 36.70 -13.40 13.07
N ALA A 431 37.05 -13.62 11.79
CA ALA A 431 38.41 -14.04 11.41
C ALA A 431 39.45 -12.95 11.71
N ARG A 432 39.14 -11.66 11.45
CA ARG A 432 40.04 -10.54 11.78
C ARG A 432 40.22 -10.38 13.27
N GLU A 433 39.12 -10.45 14.04
CA GLU A 433 39.16 -10.38 15.49
C GLU A 433 39.98 -11.53 16.08
N LEU A 434 39.79 -12.76 15.55
CA LEU A 434 40.59 -13.92 15.98
C LEU A 434 42.08 -13.72 15.70
N GLU A 435 42.46 -13.18 14.56
CA GLU A 435 43.86 -12.91 14.22
C GLU A 435 44.45 -11.82 15.11
N GLN A 436 43.71 -10.75 15.40
CA GLN A 436 44.13 -9.73 16.37
C GLN A 436 44.35 -10.30 17.79
N LEU A 437 43.43 -11.19 18.23
CA LEU A 437 43.57 -11.86 19.51
C LEU A 437 44.82 -12.77 19.56
N LYS A 438 45.10 -13.49 18.44
CA LYS A 438 46.33 -14.31 18.35
C LYS A 438 47.59 -13.44 18.39
N ASP A 439 47.61 -12.31 17.70
CA ASP A 439 48.76 -11.40 17.73
C ASP A 439 48.96 -10.79 19.11
N GLN A 440 47.91 -10.35 19.76
CA GLN A 440 47.97 -9.88 21.15
C GLN A 440 48.49 -10.98 22.11
N ALA A 441 48.02 -12.22 21.92
CA ALA A 441 48.50 -13.35 22.71
C ALA A 441 49.98 -13.66 22.45
N ARG A 442 50.46 -13.57 21.20
CA ARG A 442 51.88 -13.70 20.83
C ARG A 442 52.72 -12.59 21.48
N GLU A 443 52.30 -11.34 21.37
CA GLU A 443 52.97 -10.20 21.98
C GLU A 443 53.06 -10.36 23.51
N HIS A 444 51.96 -10.77 24.14
CA HIS A 444 51.95 -11.03 25.60
C HIS A 444 52.90 -12.17 25.98
N LEU A 445 52.92 -13.27 25.20
CA LEU A 445 53.87 -14.37 25.39
C LEU A 445 55.32 -13.88 25.28
N HIS A 446 55.64 -13.14 24.20
CA HIS A 446 56.97 -12.57 24.01
C HIS A 446 57.35 -11.60 25.14
N ALA A 447 56.43 -10.78 25.65
CA ALA A 447 56.66 -9.90 26.76
C ALA A 447 56.93 -10.66 28.07
N VAL A 448 56.23 -11.76 28.32
CA VAL A 448 56.44 -12.67 29.45
C VAL A 448 57.77 -13.40 29.32
N GLU A 449 58.10 -13.96 28.15
CA GLU A 449 59.37 -14.62 27.86
C GLU A 449 60.56 -13.66 28.04
N ALA A 450 60.45 -12.43 27.53
CA ALA A 450 61.50 -11.40 27.71
C ALA A 450 61.70 -11.04 29.20
N LYS A 451 60.61 -11.04 29.99
CA LYS A 451 60.68 -10.75 31.43
C LYS A 451 61.33 -11.87 32.24
N TYR A 452 61.10 -13.11 31.84
CA TYR A 452 61.60 -14.26 32.62
C TYR A 452 62.90 -14.86 32.05
N ASN A 453 63.22 -14.68 30.74
CA ASN A 453 64.46 -15.19 30.15
C ASN A 453 65.55 -14.16 29.98
N GLY A 454 65.45 -12.96 30.59
CA GLY A 454 66.39 -11.85 30.48
C GLY A 454 67.79 -12.10 31.04
N ASP A 455 68.06 -13.21 31.77
CA ASP A 455 69.33 -13.48 32.44
C ASP A 455 69.82 -14.95 32.34
N THR A 456 69.34 -15.78 31.44
CA THR A 456 69.86 -17.15 31.31
C THR A 456 70.50 -17.39 29.95
N LYS A 457 71.80 -17.74 29.94
CA LYS A 457 72.52 -18.30 28.80
C LYS A 457 71.72 -19.47 28.21
N PRO A 458 71.64 -19.63 26.87
CA PRO A 458 70.95 -20.75 26.28
C PRO A 458 71.55 -22.07 26.83
N ALA A 459 70.75 -22.83 27.53
CA ALA A 459 71.06 -24.20 27.83
C ALA A 459 71.04 -25.02 26.53
N THR A 460 72.16 -25.60 26.19
CA THR A 460 72.41 -26.39 24.99
C THR A 460 71.80 -27.78 25.01
N ASP A 461 70.89 -28.07 25.94
CA ASP A 461 70.12 -29.33 25.99
C ASP A 461 68.62 -29.00 26.07
N ALA A 462 67.99 -28.95 24.89
CA ALA A 462 66.56 -29.00 24.81
C ALA A 462 66.11 -30.38 25.32
N VAL A 463 65.64 -30.42 26.58
CA VAL A 463 64.94 -31.59 27.12
C VAL A 463 63.68 -31.76 26.27
N PRO A 464 63.56 -32.88 25.51
CA PRO A 464 62.33 -33.11 24.79
C PRO A 464 61.18 -33.15 25.79
N TRP A 465 60.22 -32.30 25.66
CA TRP A 465 59.08 -32.17 26.56
C TRP A 465 58.19 -33.44 26.60
N TRP A 466 58.55 -34.46 25.78
CA TRP A 466 57.94 -35.78 25.72
C TRP A 466 59.03 -36.84 25.69
N ASP A 467 59.08 -37.67 26.74
CA ASP A 467 59.98 -38.82 26.91
C ASP A 467 59.25 -40.19 26.88
N GLY A 468 58.00 -40.16 26.42
CA GLY A 468 57.23 -41.40 26.20
C GLY A 468 57.64 -42.17 24.93
N PRO A 469 57.26 -43.43 24.82
CA PRO A 469 57.56 -44.27 23.65
C PRO A 469 57.01 -43.65 22.40
N GLN A 470 57.85 -43.52 21.35
CA GLN A 470 57.45 -43.03 20.02
C GLN A 470 56.73 -44.15 19.25
N PRO A 471 55.64 -43.88 18.54
CA PRO A 471 55.01 -44.84 17.66
C PRO A 471 55.94 -45.20 16.51
N THR A 472 56.24 -46.48 16.36
CA THR A 472 57.19 -46.97 15.33
C THR A 472 56.50 -47.59 14.10
N GLY A 473 55.20 -47.79 14.17
CA GLY A 473 54.35 -48.23 13.04
C GLY A 473 53.66 -47.07 12.35
N LYS A 474 53.65 -47.05 11.03
CA LYS A 474 52.92 -46.07 10.22
C LYS A 474 52.18 -46.80 9.07
N ILE A 475 50.93 -46.47 8.89
CA ILE A 475 50.15 -46.93 7.74
C ILE A 475 49.48 -45.73 7.07
N VAL A 476 49.54 -45.70 5.72
CA VAL A 476 48.81 -44.76 4.87
C VAL A 476 47.84 -45.57 4.04
N GLY A 477 46.57 -45.23 4.05
CA GLY A 477 45.56 -45.98 3.33
C GLY A 477 44.14 -45.45 3.53
N ASN A 478 43.16 -46.25 3.13
CA ASN A 478 41.76 -45.87 3.22
C ASN A 478 41.10 -46.53 4.46
N LEU A 479 40.54 -45.72 5.37
CA LEU A 479 39.73 -46.24 6.46
C LEU A 479 38.41 -46.77 5.90
N LYS A 480 38.19 -48.09 6.06
CA LYS A 480 37.03 -48.81 5.51
C LYS A 480 35.92 -48.99 6.56
N GLN A 481 36.32 -49.24 7.80
CA GLN A 481 35.36 -49.61 8.85
C GLN A 481 35.94 -49.31 10.22
N VAL A 482 35.04 -48.97 11.14
CA VAL A 482 35.31 -48.80 12.57
C VAL A 482 34.41 -49.73 13.34
N ASP A 483 34.98 -50.75 13.98
CA ASP A 483 34.25 -51.65 14.87
C ASP A 483 34.30 -51.09 16.29
N CYS A 484 33.15 -50.75 16.85
CA CYS A 484 33.06 -50.27 18.23
C CYS A 484 32.98 -51.47 19.19
N LEU A 485 33.94 -51.58 20.11
CA LEU A 485 34.10 -52.68 21.06
C LEU A 485 33.87 -52.17 22.49
N GLY A 486 32.79 -51.48 22.73
CA GLY A 486 32.47 -50.85 24.01
C GLY A 486 33.26 -49.55 24.22
N LYS A 487 34.25 -49.56 25.15
CA LYS A 487 35.13 -48.39 25.40
C LYS A 487 36.30 -48.30 24.42
N GLN A 488 36.48 -49.28 23.54
CA GLN A 488 37.56 -49.38 22.57
C GLN A 488 36.98 -49.39 21.16
N ALA A 489 37.80 -49.11 20.15
CA ALA A 489 37.42 -49.22 18.75
C ALA A 489 38.52 -49.95 17.95
N ARG A 490 38.15 -50.66 16.91
CA ARG A 490 39.06 -51.30 15.97
C ARG A 490 38.93 -50.67 14.60
N LEU A 491 39.98 -50.07 14.11
CA LEU A 491 40.04 -49.49 12.79
C LEU A 491 40.48 -50.53 11.78
N ILE A 492 39.77 -50.57 10.64
CA ILE A 492 40.09 -51.43 9.50
C ILE A 492 40.54 -50.52 8.37
N VAL A 493 41.83 -50.55 8.07
CA VAL A 493 42.48 -49.69 7.10
C VAL A 493 43.04 -50.55 5.96
N GLU A 494 42.71 -50.22 4.73
CA GLU A 494 43.27 -50.84 3.51
C GLU A 494 44.44 -50.01 3.04
N GLY A 495 45.63 -50.57 3.08
CA GLY A 495 46.86 -49.95 2.59
C GLY A 495 46.95 -49.93 1.07
N ALA A 496 47.98 -49.29 0.55
CA ALA A 496 48.24 -49.17 -0.89
C ALA A 496 48.47 -50.50 -1.60
N ASP A 497 48.85 -51.54 -0.84
CA ASP A 497 49.05 -52.90 -1.31
C ASP A 497 47.78 -53.76 -1.29
N HIS A 498 46.60 -53.14 -1.08
CA HIS A 498 45.29 -53.76 -0.89
C HIS A 498 45.22 -54.73 0.31
N LYS A 499 46.21 -54.72 1.19
CA LYS A 499 46.14 -55.49 2.42
C LYS A 499 45.42 -54.69 3.50
N THR A 500 44.59 -55.37 4.24
CA THR A 500 43.82 -54.78 5.35
C THR A 500 44.60 -54.95 6.64
N VAL A 501 44.87 -53.82 7.31
CA VAL A 501 45.46 -53.78 8.67
C VAL A 501 44.36 -53.40 9.67
N LYS A 502 44.32 -54.10 10.74
CA LYS A 502 43.39 -53.85 11.86
C LYS A 502 44.21 -53.23 13.03
N LEU A 503 43.81 -52.06 13.50
CA LEU A 503 44.46 -51.33 14.55
C LEU A 503 43.49 -51.09 15.71
N LEU A 504 43.94 -51.18 16.95
CA LEU A 504 43.17 -50.96 18.14
C LEU A 504 43.26 -49.48 18.56
N VAL A 505 42.14 -48.88 18.84
CA VAL A 505 42.02 -47.62 19.59
C VAL A 505 41.63 -47.98 21.01
N GLY A 506 42.59 -47.90 21.91
CA GLY A 506 42.39 -48.28 23.30
C GLY A 506 41.47 -47.36 24.08
N ASP A 507 41.61 -46.07 23.89
CA ASP A 507 40.74 -45.02 24.41
C ASP A 507 40.56 -43.91 23.35
N PRO A 508 39.40 -43.83 22.74
CA PRO A 508 39.12 -42.82 21.69
C PRO A 508 39.31 -41.37 22.15
N GLY A 509 39.24 -41.11 23.48
CA GLY A 509 39.45 -39.78 24.05
C GLY A 509 40.92 -39.39 24.22
N LYS A 510 41.86 -40.35 24.00
CA LYS A 510 43.32 -40.10 24.21
C LYS A 510 44.15 -40.13 22.94
N ILE A 511 43.54 -40.44 21.80
CA ILE A 511 44.25 -40.38 20.51
C ILE A 511 44.18 -38.99 19.91
N VAL A 512 45.25 -38.58 19.26
CA VAL A 512 45.26 -37.30 18.52
C VAL A 512 44.68 -37.54 17.14
N ILE A 513 43.57 -36.84 16.87
CA ILE A 513 42.93 -36.84 15.55
C ILE A 513 43.18 -35.46 14.92
N SER A 514 43.80 -35.43 13.75
CA SER A 514 44.10 -34.20 13.01
C SER A 514 43.62 -34.33 11.54
N GLY A 515 43.57 -33.20 10.82
CA GLY A 515 43.20 -33.13 9.40
C GLY A 515 41.91 -32.30 9.13
N THR A 516 41.57 -32.17 7.87
CA THR A 516 40.44 -31.33 7.40
C THR A 516 39.07 -31.93 7.75
N ASN A 517 38.12 -31.09 8.21
CA ASN A 517 36.70 -31.38 8.48
C ASN A 517 36.42 -32.31 9.68
N HIS A 518 36.54 -31.82 10.92
CA HIS A 518 35.96 -32.41 12.13
C HIS A 518 35.63 -33.92 12.01
N ALA A 519 36.64 -34.75 11.69
CA ALA A 519 36.44 -36.15 11.40
C ALA A 519 36.12 -36.91 12.68
N GLN A 520 34.85 -37.13 12.93
CA GLN A 520 34.40 -38.05 14.00
C GLN A 520 34.49 -39.48 13.48
N LEU A 521 35.05 -40.36 14.32
CA LEU A 521 35.05 -41.81 14.09
C LEU A 521 33.70 -42.37 14.48
N GLY A 522 32.80 -42.54 13.52
CA GLY A 522 31.52 -43.25 13.74
C GLY A 522 31.70 -44.76 13.65
N CYS A 523 30.85 -45.55 14.34
CA CYS A 523 30.86 -46.99 14.25
C CYS A 523 30.31 -47.49 12.91
N GLY A 524 30.84 -48.59 12.40
CA GLY A 524 30.37 -49.30 11.19
C GLY A 524 31.22 -49.02 9.94
N ILE A 525 30.69 -49.39 8.78
CA ILE A 525 31.36 -49.16 7.49
C ILE A 525 31.45 -47.68 7.21
N GLN A 526 32.65 -47.21 6.88
CA GLN A 526 32.94 -45.81 6.57
C GLN A 526 32.94 -45.57 5.06
N LYS A 527 32.55 -44.36 4.67
CA LYS A 527 32.95 -43.88 3.31
C LYS A 527 34.48 -43.87 3.27
N PRO A 528 35.12 -44.48 2.26
CA PRO A 528 36.60 -44.54 2.19
C PRO A 528 37.20 -43.13 2.35
N ARG A 529 37.97 -42.95 3.42
CA ARG A 529 38.74 -41.70 3.67
C ARG A 529 40.18 -42.05 3.74
N HIS A 530 41.01 -41.21 3.09
CA HIS A 530 42.45 -41.40 3.12
C HIS A 530 42.96 -40.92 4.50
N VAL A 531 43.71 -41.80 5.15
CA VAL A 531 44.22 -41.58 6.52
C VAL A 531 45.68 -41.95 6.61
N THR A 532 46.43 -41.22 7.41
CA THR A 532 47.73 -41.61 7.91
C THR A 532 47.59 -41.95 9.40
N ILE A 533 47.95 -43.18 9.77
CA ILE A 533 47.84 -43.61 11.16
C ILE A 533 49.24 -44.01 11.65
N GLU A 534 49.66 -43.39 12.75
CA GLU A 534 50.84 -43.83 13.48
C GLU A 534 50.39 -44.65 14.67
N TYR A 535 51.07 -45.80 14.88
CA TYR A 535 50.67 -46.78 15.89
C TYR A 535 51.87 -47.46 16.55
N PHE A 536 51.63 -47.95 17.77
CA PHE A 536 52.57 -48.83 18.43
C PHE A 536 52.33 -50.27 17.96
N PRO A 537 53.35 -50.99 17.41
CA PRO A 537 53.20 -52.35 16.91
C PRO A 537 53.08 -53.36 18.08
N LYS A 538 51.96 -53.30 18.77
CA LYS A 538 51.58 -54.18 19.87
C LYS A 538 50.36 -55.01 19.40
N ALA A 539 50.64 -56.17 18.83
CA ALA A 539 49.61 -57.06 18.34
C ALA A 539 48.76 -57.65 19.48
N ASP A 540 47.42 -57.60 19.32
CA ASP A 540 46.46 -58.27 20.19
C ASP A 540 45.77 -59.43 19.42
N ALA A 541 46.09 -60.64 19.83
CA ALA A 541 45.56 -61.85 19.18
C ALA A 541 44.04 -62.03 19.45
N ARG A 542 43.51 -61.50 20.56
CA ARG A 542 42.07 -61.62 20.91
C ARG A 542 41.24 -60.71 20.04
N LEU A 543 41.71 -59.54 19.78
CA LEU A 543 41.03 -58.54 18.97
C LEU A 543 41.47 -58.55 17.50
N ALA A 544 42.43 -59.44 17.18
CA ALA A 544 43.03 -59.57 15.84
C ALA A 544 43.53 -58.25 15.28
N THR A 545 44.25 -57.47 16.11
CA THR A 545 44.83 -56.18 15.75
C THR A 545 46.37 -56.24 15.66
N ALA A 546 46.95 -55.47 14.74
CA ALA A 546 48.40 -55.43 14.50
C ALA A 546 49.13 -54.41 15.42
N GLY A 547 48.40 -53.51 16.06
CA GLY A 547 48.96 -52.48 16.91
C GLY A 547 47.91 -51.58 17.52
N GLU A 548 48.36 -50.69 18.40
CA GLU A 548 47.54 -49.68 19.09
C GLU A 548 47.80 -48.29 18.50
N VAL A 549 46.72 -47.59 18.14
CA VAL A 549 46.76 -46.26 17.45
C VAL A 549 47.28 -45.21 18.42
N ALA A 550 48.22 -44.41 17.96
CA ALA A 550 48.72 -43.21 18.63
C ALA A 550 48.11 -41.94 18.02
N THR A 551 48.17 -41.80 16.72
CA THR A 551 47.62 -40.64 16.01
C THR A 551 46.87 -41.06 14.71
N ILE A 552 45.88 -40.23 14.36
CA ILE A 552 45.13 -40.40 13.08
C ILE A 552 45.10 -39.03 12.41
N GLU A 553 45.62 -38.96 11.23
CA GLU A 553 45.54 -37.75 10.37
C GLU A 553 44.64 -38.08 9.16
N PHE A 554 43.59 -37.29 8.99
CA PHE A 554 42.72 -37.38 7.84
C PHE A 554 43.21 -36.41 6.74
N GLN A 555 43.40 -36.91 5.56
CA GLN A 555 43.82 -36.12 4.39
C GLN A 555 42.65 -35.60 3.59
#